data_9b33b02006ee5b2c8837affccd589280
#
_entry.id   9b33b02006ee5b2c8837affccd589280
#
_cell.length_a   1.000
_cell.length_b   1.000
_cell.length_c   1.000
_cell.angle_alpha   90.00
_cell.angle_beta   90.00
_cell.angle_gamma   90.00
#
_symmetry.space_group_name_H-M   'P 1'
#
loop_
_entity.id
_entity.type
_entity.pdbx_description
1 polymer ?
#
loop_
_entity_poly.entity_id
_entity_poly.type
_entity_poly.pdbx_seq_one_letter_code
_entity_poly.pdbx_strand_id
1 'polypeptide(L)'
;MSIFQKRELSTGGGTEPTPPRAAVCFTTSAMTRRAADWLARLGGCRPLGILSDHGEDVIWQCEAENVDLLLLETDFSPAAEDTKDVSARCDIAIEVRRRLPECKVYLACEDGCQEKLPALDKAVELALIDGYCVGSITPQQMRTWLNEAAEAMHRRESRRDWTCRQDVLSGE
;
A
#
# COMPACT_ATOMS: atom_id res chain seq x y z
N MET A 1 -0.71 14.24 -60.66
CA MET A 1 -1.64 13.95 -59.55
C MET A 1 -0.91 13.11 -58.54
N SER A 2 -0.53 13.71 -57.44
CA SER A 2 0.29 13.09 -56.42
C SER A 2 -0.62 12.52 -55.31
N ILE A 3 -0.63 11.22 -55.17
CA ILE A 3 -1.38 10.56 -54.10
C ILE A 3 -0.42 10.46 -52.88
N PHE A 4 -0.57 11.39 -51.95
CA PHE A 4 0.05 11.26 -50.62
C PHE A 4 -0.70 10.21 -49.81
N GLN A 5 -0.18 9.02 -49.76
CA GLN A 5 -0.56 8.01 -48.73
C GLN A 5 -0.02 8.48 -47.35
N LYS A 6 -0.93 9.01 -46.56
CA LYS A 6 -0.68 9.29 -45.15
C LYS A 6 -0.51 7.93 -44.42
N ARG A 7 0.73 7.55 -44.14
CA ARG A 7 1.01 6.46 -43.21
C ARG A 7 0.52 6.90 -41.83
N GLU A 8 -0.58 6.33 -41.43
CA GLU A 8 -0.98 6.36 -40.02
C GLU A 8 0.09 5.60 -39.24
N LEU A 9 0.86 6.34 -38.48
CA LEU A 9 1.73 5.78 -37.41
C LEU A 9 0.77 5.17 -36.38
N SER A 10 0.66 3.83 -36.42
CA SER A 10 0.09 3.05 -35.35
C SER A 10 0.88 3.38 -34.08
N THR A 11 0.34 4.23 -33.25
CA THR A 11 0.84 4.48 -31.90
C THR A 11 0.70 3.15 -31.17
N GLY A 12 1.85 2.53 -30.88
CA GLY A 12 1.94 1.33 -30.09
C GLY A 12 1.15 1.52 -28.80
N GLY A 13 0.22 0.61 -28.53
CA GLY A 13 -0.55 0.57 -27.31
C GLY A 13 0.38 0.38 -26.13
N GLY A 14 0.87 1.48 -25.57
CA GLY A 14 1.45 1.48 -24.25
C GLY A 14 0.33 1.11 -23.28
N THR A 15 0.38 -0.08 -22.70
CA THR A 15 -0.48 -0.43 -21.58
C THR A 15 -0.23 0.61 -20.50
N GLU A 16 -1.26 1.40 -20.17
CA GLU A 16 -1.17 2.30 -19.02
C GLU A 16 -0.73 1.50 -17.79
N PRO A 17 0.24 2.02 -17.01
CA PRO A 17 0.72 1.29 -15.84
C PRO A 17 -0.46 1.04 -14.89
N THR A 18 -0.63 -0.20 -14.47
CA THR A 18 -1.67 -0.59 -13.50
C THR A 18 -1.47 0.20 -12.21
N PRO A 19 -2.49 0.91 -11.70
CA PRO A 19 -2.35 1.65 -10.46
C PRO A 19 -2.16 0.72 -9.26
N PRO A 20 -1.44 1.16 -8.20
CA PRO A 20 -1.19 0.33 -7.03
C PRO A 20 -2.49 -0.04 -6.30
N ARG A 21 -2.52 -1.24 -5.72
CA ARG A 21 -3.59 -1.69 -4.83
C ARG A 21 -3.34 -1.13 -3.43
N ALA A 22 -4.21 -0.23 -2.96
CA ALA A 22 -4.11 0.38 -1.64
C ALA A 22 -5.18 -0.18 -0.70
N ALA A 23 -4.76 -0.93 0.31
CA ALA A 23 -5.62 -1.47 1.35
C ALA A 23 -5.66 -0.55 2.57
N VAL A 24 -6.83 -0.42 3.16
CA VAL A 24 -7.05 0.34 4.40
C VAL A 24 -7.76 -0.53 5.42
N CYS A 25 -7.31 -0.49 6.66
CA CYS A 25 -7.91 -1.17 7.80
C CYS A 25 -7.95 -0.23 8.99
N PHE A 26 -9.15 0.29 9.29
CA PHE A 26 -9.41 1.19 10.40
C PHE A 26 -10.14 0.48 11.53
N THR A 27 -10.22 1.12 12.69
CA THR A 27 -10.80 0.58 13.91
C THR A 27 -12.24 0.09 13.72
N THR A 28 -13.03 0.78 12.90
CA THR A 28 -14.40 0.37 12.59
C THR A 28 -14.61 0.13 11.11
N SER A 29 -15.52 -0.77 10.78
CA SER A 29 -15.91 -1.03 9.38
C SER A 29 -16.42 0.22 8.67
N ALA A 30 -17.12 1.10 9.39
CA ALA A 30 -17.62 2.36 8.83
C ALA A 30 -16.47 3.29 8.44
N MET A 31 -15.45 3.45 9.28
CA MET A 31 -14.26 4.25 8.99
C MET A 31 -13.45 3.64 7.84
N THR A 32 -13.29 2.32 7.82
CA THR A 32 -12.62 1.61 6.72
C THR A 32 -13.29 1.87 5.38
N ARG A 33 -14.62 1.76 5.32
CA ARG A 33 -15.40 2.05 4.09
C ARG A 33 -15.24 3.50 3.66
N ARG A 34 -15.35 4.45 4.58
CA ARG A 34 -15.18 5.89 4.29
C ARG A 34 -13.77 6.20 3.78
N ALA A 35 -12.74 5.56 4.33
CA ALA A 35 -11.37 5.71 3.87
C ALA A 35 -11.18 5.12 2.47
N ALA A 36 -11.73 3.93 2.18
CA ALA A 36 -11.71 3.34 0.85
C ALA A 36 -12.45 4.20 -0.19
N ASP A 37 -13.62 4.74 0.15
CA ASP A 37 -14.37 5.67 -0.70
C ASP A 37 -13.60 6.97 -0.97
N TRP A 38 -12.90 7.48 0.04
CA TRP A 38 -12.05 8.65 -0.11
C TRP A 38 -10.87 8.36 -1.06
N LEU A 39 -10.21 7.22 -0.92
CA LEU A 39 -9.14 6.79 -1.84
C LEU A 39 -9.65 6.64 -3.28
N ALA A 40 -10.85 6.09 -3.46
CA ALA A 40 -11.47 5.96 -4.78
C ALA A 40 -11.68 7.35 -5.44
N ARG A 41 -12.12 8.33 -4.66
CA ARG A 41 -12.29 9.73 -5.14
C ARG A 41 -10.97 10.44 -5.39
N LEU A 42 -9.94 10.16 -4.58
CA LEU A 42 -8.61 10.72 -4.75
C LEU A 42 -7.99 10.25 -6.08
N GLY A 43 -8.26 9.01 -6.47
CA GLY A 43 -7.72 8.38 -7.67
C GLY A 43 -6.24 7.96 -7.53
N GLY A 44 -5.71 7.37 -8.59
CA GLY A 44 -4.32 6.92 -8.65
C GLY A 44 -4.05 5.61 -7.92
N CYS A 45 -5.07 4.91 -7.44
CA CYS A 45 -4.95 3.59 -6.83
C CYS A 45 -6.22 2.76 -7.04
N ARG A 46 -6.12 1.46 -6.74
CA ARG A 46 -7.25 0.55 -6.61
C ARG A 46 -7.49 0.33 -5.11
N PRO A 47 -8.50 0.97 -4.51
CA PRO A 47 -8.74 0.89 -3.07
C PRO A 47 -9.32 -0.46 -2.65
N LEU A 48 -8.95 -0.92 -1.47
CA LEU A 48 -9.48 -2.11 -0.81
C LEU A 48 -9.73 -1.81 0.66
N GLY A 49 -10.97 -1.95 1.13
CA GLY A 49 -11.31 -1.89 2.56
C GLY A 49 -11.20 -3.27 3.20
N ILE A 50 -10.33 -3.43 4.19
CA ILE A 50 -10.24 -4.64 4.99
C ILE A 50 -11.09 -4.45 6.24
N LEU A 51 -12.22 -5.16 6.34
CA LEU A 51 -13.22 -4.96 7.38
C LEU A 51 -12.97 -5.79 8.64
N SER A 52 -12.04 -6.72 8.61
CA SER A 52 -11.63 -7.49 9.78
C SER A 52 -10.63 -6.72 10.64
N ASP A 53 -10.70 -6.89 11.95
CA ASP A 53 -9.75 -6.37 12.92
C ASP A 53 -8.74 -7.42 13.41
N HIS A 54 -8.88 -8.66 12.97
CA HIS A 54 -7.93 -9.73 13.24
C HIS A 54 -6.70 -9.63 12.33
N GLY A 55 -5.51 -9.61 12.93
CA GLY A 55 -4.26 -9.45 12.19
C GLY A 55 -4.03 -10.52 11.12
N GLU A 56 -4.41 -11.77 11.39
CA GLU A 56 -4.30 -12.87 10.43
C GLU A 56 -5.17 -12.66 9.18
N ASP A 57 -6.38 -12.14 9.34
CA ASP A 57 -7.28 -11.82 8.23
C ASP A 57 -6.73 -10.67 7.39
N VAL A 58 -6.15 -9.66 8.04
CA VAL A 58 -5.50 -8.53 7.36
C VAL A 58 -4.34 -9.03 6.48
N ILE A 59 -3.48 -9.88 7.05
CA ILE A 59 -2.33 -10.46 6.36
C ILE A 59 -2.79 -11.30 5.18
N TRP A 60 -3.77 -12.18 5.39
CA TRP A 60 -4.31 -13.05 4.35
C TRP A 60 -4.94 -12.25 3.20
N GLN A 61 -5.75 -11.23 3.50
CA GLN A 61 -6.37 -10.39 2.47
C GLN A 61 -5.33 -9.58 1.69
N CYS A 62 -4.30 -9.05 2.35
CA CYS A 62 -3.20 -8.37 1.67
C CYS A 62 -2.50 -9.29 0.68
N GLU A 63 -2.21 -10.53 1.07
CA GLU A 63 -1.57 -11.53 0.21
C GLU A 63 -2.47 -11.92 -0.95
N ALA A 64 -3.73 -12.28 -0.69
CA ALA A 64 -4.70 -12.70 -1.70
C ALA A 64 -4.95 -11.63 -2.77
N GLU A 65 -4.99 -10.36 -2.37
CA GLU A 65 -5.23 -9.21 -3.25
C GLU A 65 -3.94 -8.60 -3.80
N ASN A 66 -2.77 -9.11 -3.42
CA ASN A 66 -1.46 -8.62 -3.84
C ASN A 66 -1.32 -7.10 -3.61
N VAL A 67 -1.50 -6.69 -2.36
CA VAL A 67 -1.54 -5.28 -1.94
C VAL A 67 -0.17 -4.62 -2.07
N ASP A 68 -0.13 -3.41 -2.60
CA ASP A 68 1.09 -2.61 -2.80
C ASP A 68 1.29 -1.55 -1.70
N LEU A 69 0.19 -1.10 -1.07
CA LEU A 69 0.18 -0.18 0.06
C LEU A 69 -0.84 -0.64 1.10
N LEU A 70 -0.44 -0.72 2.36
CA LEU A 70 -1.33 -1.01 3.49
C LEU A 70 -1.32 0.17 4.46
N LEU A 71 -2.50 0.72 4.74
CA LEU A 71 -2.73 1.73 5.75
C LEU A 71 -3.50 1.13 6.92
N LEU A 72 -2.87 1.09 8.09
CA LEU A 72 -3.43 0.58 9.34
C LEU A 72 -3.67 1.72 10.32
N GLU A 73 -4.84 1.72 10.96
CA GLU A 73 -5.09 2.62 12.09
C GLU A 73 -4.62 1.98 13.39
N THR A 74 -4.02 2.79 14.26
CA THR A 74 -3.77 2.42 15.65
C THR A 74 -4.94 2.89 16.51
N ASP A 75 -5.44 2.01 17.37
CA ASP A 75 -6.49 2.37 18.32
C ASP A 75 -5.89 2.99 19.59
N PHE A 76 -6.53 4.01 20.12
CA PHE A 76 -6.13 4.74 21.31
C PHE A 76 -7.04 4.54 22.51
N SER A 77 -8.09 3.74 22.37
CA SER A 77 -8.95 3.47 23.51
C SER A 77 -8.15 2.72 24.58
N PRO A 78 -8.04 3.25 25.81
CA PRO A 78 -7.39 2.55 26.90
C PRO A 78 -8.12 1.24 27.29
N ALA A 79 -9.33 1.03 26.78
CA ALA A 79 -10.11 -0.20 26.93
C ALA A 79 -9.99 -1.16 25.75
N ALA A 80 -9.28 -0.78 24.69
CA ALA A 80 -9.02 -1.69 23.58
C ALA A 80 -8.00 -2.75 24.03
N GLU A 81 -8.31 -4.00 23.77
CA GLU A 81 -7.35 -5.09 23.90
C GLU A 81 -6.07 -4.74 23.12
N ASP A 82 -4.92 -5.19 23.61
CA ASP A 82 -3.56 -4.86 23.12
C ASP A 82 -3.31 -5.10 21.63
N THR A 83 -4.27 -5.62 20.90
CA THR A 83 -4.15 -6.03 19.49
C THR A 83 -4.06 -4.89 18.49
N LYS A 84 -4.38 -3.66 18.90
CA LYS A 84 -4.39 -2.47 18.02
C LYS A 84 -3.34 -1.41 18.40
N ASP A 85 -2.43 -1.72 19.29
CA ASP A 85 -1.32 -0.85 19.61
C ASP A 85 -0.26 -0.81 18.49
N VAL A 86 0.74 0.05 18.64
CA VAL A 86 1.83 0.19 17.66
C VAL A 86 2.57 -1.12 17.47
N SER A 87 2.82 -1.87 18.54
CA SER A 87 3.57 -3.14 18.49
C SER A 87 2.81 -4.19 17.67
N ALA A 88 1.53 -4.39 17.96
CA ALA A 88 0.69 -5.35 17.23
C ALA A 88 0.55 -4.97 15.74
N ARG A 89 0.47 -3.68 15.43
CA ARG A 89 0.46 -3.20 14.04
C ARG A 89 1.79 -3.41 13.34
N CYS A 90 2.92 -3.25 14.03
CA CYS A 90 4.23 -3.60 13.51
C CYS A 90 4.37 -5.09 13.23
N ASP A 91 3.83 -5.96 14.07
CA ASP A 91 3.83 -7.41 13.83
C ASP A 91 3.07 -7.76 12.54
N ILE A 92 1.92 -7.13 12.29
CA ILE A 92 1.20 -7.26 11.02
C ILE A 92 2.07 -6.77 9.85
N ALA A 93 2.71 -5.62 9.98
CA ALA A 93 3.57 -5.05 8.95
C ALA A 93 4.74 -5.97 8.59
N ILE A 94 5.39 -6.55 9.58
CA ILE A 94 6.49 -7.52 9.40
C ILE A 94 6.00 -8.72 8.61
N GLU A 95 4.87 -9.29 9.00
CA GLU A 95 4.33 -10.49 8.35
C GLU A 95 3.83 -10.20 6.93
N VAL A 96 3.19 -9.06 6.69
CA VAL A 96 2.79 -8.62 5.35
C VAL A 96 4.02 -8.47 4.45
N ARG A 97 5.09 -7.85 4.93
CA ARG A 97 6.32 -7.68 4.15
C ARG A 97 7.07 -8.98 3.91
N ARG A 98 6.97 -9.93 4.83
CA ARG A 98 7.53 -11.26 4.62
C ARG A 98 6.89 -11.95 3.41
N ARG A 99 5.60 -11.75 3.20
CA ARG A 99 4.82 -12.33 2.08
C ARG A 99 4.84 -11.44 0.83
N LEU A 100 4.83 -10.13 1.04
CA LEU A 100 4.82 -9.09 0.00
C LEU A 100 5.98 -8.11 0.25
N PRO A 101 7.21 -8.43 -0.13
CA PRO A 101 8.42 -7.66 0.24
C PRO A 101 8.40 -6.19 -0.22
N GLU A 102 7.69 -5.87 -1.29
CA GLU A 102 7.60 -4.50 -1.83
C GLU A 102 6.36 -3.73 -1.34
N CYS A 103 5.52 -4.34 -0.48
CA CYS A 103 4.37 -3.67 0.08
C CYS A 103 4.81 -2.55 1.05
N LYS A 104 4.28 -1.36 0.84
CA LYS A 104 4.48 -0.22 1.74
C LYS A 104 3.46 -0.25 2.87
N VAL A 105 3.90 -0.06 4.10
CA VAL A 105 3.02 -0.06 5.27
C VAL A 105 3.13 1.26 6.03
N TYR A 106 1.98 1.88 6.24
CA TYR A 106 1.85 3.14 6.98
C TYR A 106 0.86 2.98 8.13
N LEU A 107 1.10 3.70 9.23
CA LEU A 107 0.20 3.75 10.37
C LEU A 107 -0.51 5.11 10.44
N ALA A 108 -1.80 5.09 10.72
CA ALA A 108 -2.60 6.28 11.01
C ALA A 108 -2.95 6.32 12.50
N CYS A 109 -2.70 7.44 13.13
CA CYS A 109 -2.99 7.69 14.53
C CYS A 109 -3.94 8.87 14.68
N GLU A 110 -4.86 8.82 15.63
CA GLU A 110 -5.70 9.96 15.99
C GLU A 110 -4.90 11.11 16.62
N ASP A 111 -5.47 12.31 16.60
CA ASP A 111 -4.95 13.45 17.33
C ASP A 111 -4.91 13.16 18.84
N GLY A 112 -3.86 13.64 19.52
CA GLY A 112 -3.72 13.48 20.97
C GLY A 112 -2.91 12.27 21.42
N CYS A 113 -2.37 11.48 20.49
CA CYS A 113 -1.57 10.27 20.79
C CYS A 113 -0.09 10.52 21.06
N GLN A 114 0.23 11.59 21.73
CA GLN A 114 1.62 12.01 21.99
C GLN A 114 2.46 10.91 22.67
N GLU A 115 1.87 10.09 23.51
CA GLU A 115 2.53 8.97 24.17
C GLU A 115 2.96 7.86 23.21
N LYS A 116 2.37 7.75 22.01
CA LYS A 116 2.74 6.74 21.01
C LYS A 116 3.83 7.19 20.04
N LEU A 117 4.13 8.48 19.98
CA LEU A 117 5.13 9.03 19.07
C LEU A 117 6.50 8.36 19.20
N PRO A 118 7.06 8.13 20.41
CA PRO A 118 8.34 7.43 20.51
C PRO A 118 8.34 6.02 19.93
N ALA A 119 7.24 5.27 20.07
CA ALA A 119 7.09 3.94 19.50
C ALA A 119 6.95 3.98 17.98
N LEU A 120 6.24 4.96 17.45
CA LEU A 120 6.09 5.18 15.99
C LEU A 120 7.42 5.57 15.35
N ASP A 121 8.15 6.52 15.95
CA ASP A 121 9.47 6.93 15.48
C ASP A 121 10.43 5.75 15.47
N LYS A 122 10.41 4.95 16.53
CA LYS A 122 11.21 3.73 16.64
C LYS A 122 10.86 2.71 15.56
N ALA A 123 9.58 2.53 15.26
CA ALA A 123 9.13 1.62 14.22
C ALA A 123 9.62 2.05 12.81
N VAL A 124 9.64 3.35 12.53
CA VAL A 124 10.20 3.89 11.29
C VAL A 124 11.73 3.74 11.26
N GLU A 125 12.41 4.08 12.35
CA GLU A 125 13.86 3.93 12.48
C GLU A 125 14.35 2.50 12.24
N LEU A 126 13.60 1.53 12.77
CA LEU A 126 13.86 0.10 12.58
C LEU A 126 13.34 -0.45 11.24
N ALA A 127 12.79 0.39 10.39
CA ALA A 127 12.18 0.02 9.11
C ALA A 127 11.06 -1.05 9.23
N LEU A 128 10.35 -1.11 10.34
CA LEU A 128 9.20 -1.99 10.53
C LEU A 128 7.99 -1.49 9.75
N ILE A 129 7.86 -0.17 9.63
CA ILE A 129 6.86 0.53 8.82
C ILE A 129 7.58 1.58 7.96
N ASP A 130 6.93 2.04 6.88
CA ASP A 130 7.48 3.06 5.98
C ASP A 130 7.23 4.49 6.47
N GLY A 131 6.22 4.69 7.30
CA GLY A 131 5.90 5.97 7.90
C GLY A 131 4.58 5.93 8.66
N TYR A 132 4.21 7.08 9.20
CA TYR A 132 2.94 7.26 9.91
C TYR A 132 2.44 8.70 9.78
N CYS A 133 1.17 8.90 10.10
CA CYS A 133 0.62 10.23 10.32
C CYS A 133 -0.16 10.29 11.64
N VAL A 134 -0.24 11.49 12.20
CA VAL A 134 -1.06 11.81 13.36
C VAL A 134 -2.15 12.78 12.92
N GLY A 135 -3.40 12.49 13.26
CA GLY A 135 -4.53 13.25 12.79
C GLY A 135 -4.95 12.91 11.35
N SER A 136 -5.50 13.88 10.66
CA SER A 136 -6.05 13.68 9.32
C SER A 136 -4.96 13.53 8.26
N ILE A 137 -5.07 12.50 7.45
CA ILE A 137 -4.20 12.30 6.28
C ILE A 137 -4.60 13.30 5.20
N THR A 138 -3.67 14.13 4.78
CA THR A 138 -3.90 15.07 3.68
C THR A 138 -3.88 14.35 2.32
N PRO A 139 -4.61 14.86 1.30
CA PRO A 139 -4.52 14.32 -0.06
C PRO A 139 -3.10 14.29 -0.62
N GLN A 140 -2.29 15.30 -0.31
CA GLN A 140 -0.90 15.37 -0.75
C GLN A 140 -0.04 14.28 -0.12
N GLN A 141 -0.18 14.06 1.18
CA GLN A 141 0.53 12.99 1.88
C GLN A 141 0.16 11.61 1.34
N MET A 142 -1.12 11.35 1.11
CA MET A 142 -1.57 10.09 0.52
C MET A 142 -1.02 9.90 -0.89
N ARG A 143 -1.00 10.93 -1.72
CA ARG A 143 -0.39 10.85 -3.06
C ARG A 143 1.09 10.54 -3.00
N THR A 144 1.83 11.11 -2.05
CA THR A 144 3.24 10.76 -1.83
C THR A 144 3.39 9.28 -1.54
N TRP A 145 2.61 8.73 -0.62
CA TRP A 145 2.64 7.31 -0.27
C TRP A 145 2.23 6.39 -1.43
N LEU A 146 1.22 6.79 -2.20
CA LEU A 146 0.80 6.05 -3.40
C LEU A 146 1.89 6.03 -4.48
N ASN A 147 2.62 7.13 -4.65
CA ASN A 147 3.75 7.19 -5.58
C ASN A 147 4.90 6.28 -5.13
N GLU A 148 5.22 6.26 -3.83
CA GLU A 148 6.24 5.35 -3.28
C GLU A 148 5.86 3.88 -3.50
N ALA A 149 4.57 3.54 -3.31
CA ALA A 149 4.05 2.20 -3.58
C ALA A 149 4.11 1.85 -5.08
N ALA A 150 3.76 2.78 -5.96
CA ALA A 150 3.83 2.60 -7.40
C ALA A 150 5.28 2.37 -7.88
N GLU A 151 6.24 3.12 -7.35
CA GLU A 151 7.66 2.93 -7.65
C GLU A 151 8.18 1.55 -7.19
N ALA A 152 7.75 1.11 -6.00
CA ALA A 152 8.10 -0.22 -5.49
C ALA A 152 7.50 -1.33 -6.38
N MET A 153 6.25 -1.17 -6.82
CA MET A 153 5.58 -2.09 -7.74
C MET A 153 6.32 -2.19 -9.08
N HIS A 154 6.73 -1.07 -9.66
CA HIS A 154 7.50 -1.06 -10.92
C HIS A 154 8.86 -1.74 -10.78
N ARG A 155 9.54 -1.56 -9.65
CA ARG A 155 10.80 -2.29 -9.39
C ARG A 155 10.58 -3.80 -9.33
N ARG A 156 9.47 -4.25 -8.75
CA ARG A 156 9.09 -5.67 -8.69
C ARG A 156 8.84 -6.25 -10.08
N GLU A 157 8.09 -5.56 -10.92
CA GLU A 157 7.79 -5.96 -12.29
C GLU A 157 9.06 -6.06 -13.15
N SER A 158 9.91 -5.06 -13.08
CA SER A 158 11.19 -5.02 -13.80
C SER A 158 12.11 -6.19 -13.42
N ARG A 159 12.15 -6.57 -12.14
CA ARG A 159 12.93 -7.74 -11.69
C ARG A 159 12.37 -9.05 -12.23
N ARG A 160 11.03 -9.22 -12.27
CA ARG A 160 10.38 -10.41 -12.82
C ARG A 160 10.68 -10.57 -14.30
N ASP A 161 10.59 -9.51 -15.08
CA ASP A 161 10.89 -9.52 -16.50
C ASP A 161 12.36 -9.89 -16.78
N TRP A 162 13.27 -9.43 -15.92
CA TRP A 162 14.70 -9.76 -16.05
C TRP A 162 14.97 -11.24 -15.74
N THR A 163 14.36 -11.80 -14.69
CA THR A 163 14.49 -13.21 -14.32
C THR A 163 13.94 -14.12 -15.41
N CYS A 164 12.76 -13.84 -15.96
CA CYS A 164 12.19 -14.60 -17.06
C CYS A 164 13.07 -14.60 -18.31
N ARG A 165 13.77 -13.50 -18.61
CA ARG A 165 14.70 -13.45 -19.74
C ARG A 165 15.96 -14.29 -19.53
N GLN A 166 16.44 -14.40 -18.29
CA GLN A 166 17.60 -15.24 -17.97
C GLN A 166 17.27 -16.73 -18.07
N ASP A 167 16.08 -17.14 -17.62
CA ASP A 167 15.64 -18.54 -17.70
C ASP A 167 15.48 -19.00 -19.15
N VAL A 168 15.08 -18.10 -20.05
CA VAL A 168 14.99 -18.39 -21.49
C VAL A 168 16.39 -18.52 -22.13
N LEU A 169 17.38 -17.78 -21.64
CA LEU A 169 18.76 -17.81 -22.17
C LEU A 169 19.60 -18.95 -21.58
N SER A 170 19.21 -19.51 -20.42
CA SER A 170 19.91 -20.64 -19.77
C SER A 170 19.32 -22.00 -20.11
N GLY A 171 18.31 -22.07 -20.96
CA GLY A 171 17.58 -23.29 -21.36
C GLY A 171 18.14 -23.98 -22.59
N GLU A 172 19.47 -23.88 -22.91
CA GLU A 172 20.18 -24.74 -23.84
C GLU A 172 20.95 -25.84 -23.14
#